data_084a8200700c0585819bdb723837cbb5
#
_entry.id   084a8200700c0585819bdb723837cbb5
#
_cell.length_a   1.000
_cell.length_b   1.000
_cell.length_c   1.000
_cell.angle_alpha   90.00
_cell.angle_beta   90.00
_cell.angle_gamma   90.00
#
_symmetry.space_group_name_H-M   'P 1'
#
loop_
_entity.id
_entity.type
_entity.pdbx_description
1 polymer ?
#
loop_
_entity_poly.entity_id
_entity_poly.type
_entity_poly.pdbx_seq_one_letter_code
_entity_poly.pdbx_strand_id
1 'polypeptide(L)'
;MRPALVTPIEEENVLRILWDDDRLSDYPFAYLRGWCPCAVCQGHGGERHFVQVENPQLVSVGVVGNYALNPRWSDGHETGIYTFEYLRELSERLASERENPVKG
;
A
#
# COMPACT_ATOMS: atom_id res chain seq x y z
N MET A 1 -8.13 -4.44 14.53
CA MET A 1 -6.96 -4.28 13.63
C MET A 1 -6.92 -2.87 13.08
N ARG A 2 -6.03 -2.08 13.62
CA ARG A 2 -5.92 -0.67 13.23
C ARG A 2 -4.45 -0.26 13.27
N PRO A 3 -4.05 0.70 12.43
CA PRO A 3 -2.70 1.24 12.53
C PRO A 3 -2.52 2.03 13.82
N ALA A 4 -1.48 1.71 14.55
CA ALA A 4 -1.09 2.49 15.72
C ALA A 4 -0.18 3.64 15.31
N LEU A 5 0.62 3.44 14.26
CA LEU A 5 1.54 4.46 13.78
C LEU A 5 1.77 4.25 12.28
N VAL A 6 1.71 5.33 11.53
CA VAL A 6 1.94 5.30 10.08
C VAL A 6 3.09 6.26 9.78
N THR A 7 4.20 5.74 9.28
CA THR A 7 5.43 6.52 9.11
C THR A 7 6.01 6.34 7.71
N PRO A 8 6.01 7.38 6.88
CA PRO A 8 6.75 7.32 5.62
C PRO A 8 8.26 7.38 5.90
N ILE A 9 8.99 6.49 5.27
CA ILE A 9 10.46 6.47 5.37
C ILE A 9 10.98 6.75 3.98
N GLU A 10 11.22 8.03 3.70
CA GLU A 10 11.50 8.47 2.33
C GLU A 10 12.85 7.97 1.82
N GLU A 11 13.85 7.89 2.70
CA GLU A 11 15.14 7.42 2.25
C GLU A 11 15.13 5.95 1.83
N GLU A 12 14.13 5.20 2.26
CA GLU A 12 14.00 3.80 1.86
C GLU A 12 12.87 3.56 0.89
N ASN A 13 12.10 4.60 0.58
CA ASN A 13 10.92 4.53 -0.29
C ASN A 13 9.91 3.49 0.22
N VAL A 14 9.63 3.56 1.52
CA VAL A 14 8.79 2.59 2.21
C VAL A 14 7.80 3.35 3.09
N LEU A 15 6.55 2.89 3.12
CA LEU A 15 5.58 3.32 4.12
C LEU A 15 5.53 2.24 5.19
N ARG A 16 5.83 2.62 6.43
CA ARG A 16 5.83 1.69 7.55
C ARG A 16 4.57 1.87 8.39
N ILE A 17 3.90 0.78 8.66
CA ILE A 17 2.72 0.78 9.53
C ILE A 17 2.99 -0.15 10.71
N LEU A 18 2.89 0.41 11.91
CA LEU A 18 2.86 -0.39 13.14
C LEU A 18 1.39 -0.58 13.51
N TRP A 19 0.98 -1.82 13.60
CA TRP A 19 -0.42 -2.15 13.86
C TRP A 19 -0.66 -2.30 15.37
N ASP A 20 -1.91 -2.20 15.76
CA ASP A 20 -2.26 -2.28 17.19
C ASP A 20 -2.08 -3.67 17.77
N ASP A 21 -1.81 -4.68 16.95
CA ASP A 21 -1.47 -6.03 17.41
C ASP A 21 0.04 -6.26 17.37
N ASP A 22 0.83 -5.18 17.35
CA ASP A 22 2.30 -5.20 17.36
C ASP A 22 2.93 -5.72 16.08
N ARG A 23 2.16 -5.94 15.04
CA ARG A 23 2.74 -6.29 13.74
C ARG A 23 3.30 -5.04 13.09
N LEU A 24 4.37 -5.24 12.34
CA LEU A 24 5.03 -4.16 11.61
C LEU A 24 4.98 -4.50 10.13
N SER A 25 4.49 -3.58 9.31
CA SER A 25 4.39 -3.77 7.88
C SER A 25 5.12 -2.66 7.16
N ASP A 26 6.02 -3.03 6.24
CA ASP A 26 6.74 -2.08 5.40
C ASP A 26 6.29 -2.28 3.96
N TYR A 27 5.79 -1.22 3.36
CA TYR A 27 5.28 -1.27 1.98
C TYR A 27 6.18 -0.42 1.10
N PRO A 28 6.97 -1.04 0.21
CA PRO A 28 7.70 -0.23 -0.77
C PRO A 28 6.71 0.63 -1.55
N PHE A 29 7.10 1.88 -1.83
CA PHE A 29 6.21 2.81 -2.51
C PHE A 29 5.71 2.25 -3.84
N ALA A 30 6.60 1.65 -4.63
CA ALA A 30 6.21 1.10 -5.92
C ALA A 30 5.20 -0.03 -5.77
N TYR A 31 5.36 -0.85 -4.75
CA TYR A 31 4.44 -1.95 -4.47
C TYR A 31 3.07 -1.42 -4.05
N LEU A 32 3.07 -0.48 -3.11
CA LEU A 32 1.81 0.07 -2.60
C LEU A 32 1.06 0.81 -3.70
N ARG A 33 1.78 1.65 -4.46
CA ARG A 33 1.18 2.39 -5.56
C ARG A 33 0.67 1.45 -6.64
N GLY A 34 1.42 0.39 -6.93
CA GLY A 34 1.04 -0.55 -7.98
C GLY A 34 -0.23 -1.32 -7.66
N TRP A 35 -0.51 -1.53 -6.39
CA TRP A 35 -1.72 -2.24 -5.96
C TRP A 35 -2.85 -1.30 -5.56
N CYS A 36 -2.83 -0.07 -6.09
CA CYS A 36 -3.89 0.89 -5.82
C CYS A 36 -5.26 0.30 -6.16
N PRO A 37 -6.22 0.33 -5.23
CA PRO A 37 -7.52 -0.31 -5.46
C PRO A 37 -8.54 0.57 -6.16
N CYS A 38 -8.16 1.74 -6.65
CA CYS A 38 -9.13 2.64 -7.27
C CYS A 38 -9.59 2.12 -8.63
N ALA A 39 -10.74 2.59 -9.08
CA ALA A 39 -11.32 2.12 -10.34
C ALA A 39 -10.44 2.42 -11.55
N VAL A 40 -9.73 3.54 -11.52
CA VAL A 40 -8.86 3.92 -12.63
C VAL A 40 -7.74 2.89 -12.80
N CYS A 41 -7.16 2.43 -11.70
CA CYS A 41 -6.07 1.48 -11.77
C CYS A 41 -6.53 0.06 -12.01
N GLN A 42 -7.68 -0.30 -11.45
CA GLN A 42 -8.16 -1.68 -11.53
C GLN A 42 -9.10 -1.93 -12.70
N GLY A 43 -9.58 -0.86 -13.32
CA GLY A 43 -10.52 -1.00 -14.43
C GLY A 43 -11.85 -1.54 -13.96
N HIS A 44 -12.53 -2.26 -14.84
CA HIS A 44 -13.86 -2.77 -14.55
C HIS A 44 -13.91 -4.28 -14.39
N GLY A 45 -12.75 -4.91 -14.36
CA GLY A 45 -12.70 -6.37 -14.42
C GLY A 45 -12.99 -7.09 -13.12
N GLY A 46 -13.02 -6.38 -12.01
CA GLY A 46 -13.29 -7.00 -10.73
C GLY A 46 -12.09 -7.66 -10.08
N GLU A 47 -11.13 -8.11 -10.86
CA GLU A 47 -9.91 -8.68 -10.33
C GLU A 47 -8.87 -7.59 -10.14
N ARG A 48 -8.15 -7.68 -9.02
CA ARG A 48 -7.08 -6.73 -8.78
C ARG A 48 -5.81 -7.17 -9.48
N HIS A 49 -5.14 -6.21 -10.10
CA HIS A 49 -3.87 -6.49 -10.77
C HIS A 49 -2.90 -5.36 -10.46
N PHE A 50 -1.63 -5.70 -10.59
CA PHE A 50 -0.55 -4.77 -10.30
C PHE A 50 -0.31 -3.86 -11.50
N VAL A 51 -0.24 -2.55 -11.25
CA VAL A 51 0.08 -1.56 -12.27
C VAL A 51 1.45 -1.00 -11.95
N GLN A 52 2.41 -1.22 -12.83
CA GLN A 52 3.76 -0.76 -12.58
C GLN A 52 3.87 0.74 -12.83
N VAL A 53 4.37 1.46 -11.83
CA VAL A 53 4.58 2.90 -11.91
C VAL A 53 6.03 3.16 -11.56
N GLU A 54 6.72 3.94 -12.38
CA GLU A 54 8.12 4.22 -12.15
C GLU A 54 8.29 5.25 -11.04
N ASN A 55 9.09 4.89 -10.07
CA ASN A 55 9.61 5.83 -9.07
C ASN A 55 8.52 6.64 -8.36
N PRO A 56 7.44 6.04 -7.91
CA PRO A 56 6.41 6.83 -7.23
C PRO A 56 6.93 7.34 -5.90
N GLN A 57 6.62 8.59 -5.60
CA GLN A 57 6.97 9.17 -4.31
C GLN A 57 5.69 9.46 -3.54
N LEU A 58 5.71 9.18 -2.25
CA LEU A 58 4.54 9.43 -1.41
C LEU A 58 4.57 10.87 -0.94
N VAL A 59 3.53 11.61 -1.28
CA VAL A 59 3.43 13.02 -0.90
C VAL A 59 2.80 13.17 0.47
N SER A 60 1.73 12.43 0.72
CA SER A 60 1.05 12.48 2.01
C SER A 60 0.15 11.27 2.15
N VAL A 61 -0.33 11.03 3.36
CA VAL A 61 -1.26 9.94 3.64
C VAL A 61 -2.43 10.53 4.42
N GLY A 62 -3.62 10.46 3.85
CA GLY A 62 -4.83 10.86 4.55
C GLY A 62 -5.47 9.69 5.26
N VAL A 63 -6.31 9.98 6.23
CA VAL A 63 -7.07 8.97 6.97
C VAL A 63 -8.52 9.07 6.55
N VAL A 64 -9.11 7.94 6.19
CA VAL A 64 -10.51 7.89 5.78
C VAL A 64 -11.29 7.19 6.87
N GLY A 65 -12.12 7.95 7.58
CA GLY A 65 -12.90 7.41 8.70
C GLY A 65 -12.01 6.67 9.67
N ASN A 66 -12.45 5.51 10.11
CA ASN A 66 -11.65 4.65 10.97
C ASN A 66 -11.36 3.30 10.31
N TYR A 67 -11.33 3.27 8.98
CA TYR A 67 -11.21 2.00 8.28
C TYR A 67 -10.20 2.00 7.13
N ALA A 68 -9.65 3.15 6.72
CA ALA A 68 -8.82 3.18 5.51
C ALA A 68 -7.82 4.32 5.53
N LEU A 69 -6.82 4.22 4.66
CA LEU A 69 -5.86 5.28 4.38
C LEU A 69 -5.98 5.69 2.92
N ASN A 70 -5.66 6.93 2.64
CA ASN A 70 -5.69 7.48 1.28
C ASN A 70 -4.34 8.11 0.97
N PRO A 71 -3.41 7.34 0.40
CA PRO A 71 -2.10 7.91 0.04
C PRO A 71 -2.22 8.82 -1.17
N ARG A 72 -1.43 9.86 -1.19
CA ARG A 72 -1.29 10.76 -2.34
C ARG A 72 0.10 10.61 -2.91
N TRP A 73 0.18 10.47 -4.20
CA TRP A 73 1.42 10.14 -4.88
C TRP A 73 1.90 11.29 -5.76
N SER A 74 3.20 11.31 -6.05
CA SER A 74 3.82 12.39 -6.82
C SER A 74 3.31 12.48 -8.25
N ASP A 75 2.73 11.41 -8.77
CA ASP A 75 2.15 11.43 -10.11
C ASP A 75 0.74 12.03 -10.13
N GLY A 76 0.30 12.60 -9.01
CA GLY A 76 -1.02 13.19 -8.90
C GLY A 76 -2.12 12.22 -8.57
N HIS A 77 -1.79 10.95 -8.41
CA HIS A 77 -2.78 9.91 -8.11
C HIS A 77 -3.17 9.99 -6.64
N GLU A 78 -4.46 10.18 -6.37
CA GLU A 78 -4.92 10.31 -4.99
C GLU A 78 -6.30 9.67 -4.76
N THR A 79 -6.72 8.79 -5.66
CA THR A 79 -8.04 8.19 -5.56
C THR A 79 -8.05 6.82 -4.91
N GLY A 80 -6.90 6.30 -4.51
CA GLY A 80 -6.85 4.98 -3.89
C GLY A 80 -7.24 5.05 -2.42
N ILE A 81 -8.21 4.24 -2.04
CA ILE A 81 -8.63 4.12 -0.65
C ILE A 81 -8.28 2.70 -0.21
N TYR A 82 -7.25 2.60 0.62
CA TYR A 82 -6.73 1.32 1.08
C TYR A 82 -7.34 1.00 2.43
N THR A 83 -8.29 0.08 2.46
CA THR A 83 -8.85 -0.33 3.74
C THR A 83 -7.77 -1.01 4.58
N PHE A 84 -7.95 -1.02 5.90
CA PHE A 84 -6.98 -1.67 6.78
C PHE A 84 -6.88 -3.15 6.44
N GLU A 85 -7.99 -3.78 6.10
CA GLU A 85 -7.98 -5.19 5.70
C GLU A 85 -7.17 -5.40 4.44
N TYR A 86 -7.34 -4.53 3.46
CA TYR A 86 -6.60 -4.62 2.21
C TYR A 86 -5.10 -4.41 2.46
N LEU A 87 -4.76 -3.44 3.31
CA LEU A 87 -3.35 -3.22 3.66
C LEU A 87 -2.73 -4.45 4.33
N ARG A 88 -3.48 -5.11 5.22
CA ARG A 88 -2.98 -6.34 5.84
C ARG A 88 -2.81 -7.44 4.80
N GLU A 89 -3.74 -7.55 3.88
CA GLU A 89 -3.65 -8.52 2.79
C GLU A 89 -2.41 -8.26 1.94
N LEU A 90 -2.14 -7.00 1.59
CA LEU A 90 -0.95 -6.65 0.83
C LEU A 90 0.33 -6.97 1.58
N SER A 91 0.33 -6.72 2.88
CA SER A 91 1.49 -7.03 3.71
C SER A 91 1.77 -8.53 3.72
N GLU A 92 0.73 -9.34 3.84
CA GLU A 92 0.89 -10.79 3.86
C GLU A 92 1.34 -11.31 2.51
N ARG A 93 0.83 -10.74 1.43
CA ARG A 93 1.26 -11.11 0.08
C ARG A 93 2.74 -10.80 -0.12
N LEU A 94 3.17 -9.64 0.34
CA LEU A 94 4.58 -9.24 0.20
C LEU A 94 5.48 -10.14 1.03
N ALA A 95 5.08 -10.48 2.25
CA ALA A 95 5.85 -11.37 3.09
C ALA A 95 5.98 -12.73 2.46
N SER A 96 4.91 -13.24 1.86
CA SER A 96 4.92 -14.53 1.19
C SER A 96 5.88 -14.51 0.00
N GLU A 97 5.86 -13.42 -0.77
CA GLU A 97 6.76 -13.31 -1.92
C GLU A 97 8.22 -13.26 -1.48
N ARG A 98 8.50 -12.61 -0.35
CA ARG A 98 9.87 -12.52 0.15
C ARG A 98 10.37 -13.85 0.72
N GLU A 99 9.48 -14.59 1.36
CA GLU A 99 9.85 -15.89 1.92
C GLU A 99 10.01 -16.94 0.85
N ASN A 100 9.35 -16.75 -0.27
CA ASN A 100 9.32 -17.75 -1.33
C ASN A 100 9.61 -17.08 -2.66
N PRO A 101 10.81 -16.53 -2.82
CA PRO A 101 11.13 -15.71 -4.00
C PRO A 101 11.41 -16.59 -5.19
N VAL A 102 10.48 -17.34 -5.56
CA VAL A 102 10.67 -18.21 -6.68
C VAL A 102 10.83 -17.38 -7.89
N LYS A 103 11.23 -17.32 -8.15
CA LYS A 103 11.01 -16.73 -9.09
C LYS A 103 10.95 -17.12 -10.09
N GLY A 104 10.81 -17.15 -10.04
CA GLY A 104 10.75 -17.63 -11.16
C GLY A 104 10.42 -17.19 -12.13
#